data_2fc5a322af0152eef9402df39ead85a1
#
_entry.id   2fc5a322af0152eef9402df39ead85a1
#
_cell.length_a   1.000
_cell.length_b   1.000
_cell.length_c   1.000
_cell.angle_alpha   90.00
_cell.angle_beta   90.00
_cell.angle_gamma   90.00
#
_symmetry.space_group_name_H-M   'P 1'
#
loop_
_entity.id
_entity.type
_entity.pdbx_description
1 polymer ?
#
loop_
_entity_poly.entity_id
_entity_poly.type
_entity_poly.pdbx_seq_one_letter_code
_entity_poly.pdbx_strand_id
1 'polypeptide(L)'
;RITDASLISRLTTDTYNVHNMVDRMQRLGIRAPIMLLGGILVSLTLDPVLTLVLICTLPLLILVVVWSSKKGVPMFTAVQEQQDKMVRKVQESMTGARVIRALSRGHTERESFSDINNSLSEKQRTADTTMAVVSPLTGLILNAGLAVVVLVGARRVAAGLSQPGSIIAFLSYFTIILNAMLSITRIFVLYSKGSASARRIESVLREPEDLLCLPCTEDSPADAAHLTFEHVTFSYHHTTPNVEDLSFSVGHGQTLGIIG
;
A
#
# COMPACT_ATOMS: atom_id res chain seq x y z
N ARG A 1 18.53 -3.23 11.34
CA ARG A 1 19.31 -2.04 10.92
C ARG A 1 18.55 -1.28 9.88
N ILE A 2 18.31 -0.01 10.09
CA ILE A 2 17.69 0.89 9.14
C ILE A 2 18.80 1.36 8.19
N THR A 3 18.67 1.08 6.89
CA THR A 3 19.62 1.54 5.87
C THR A 3 19.18 2.89 5.29
N ASP A 4 20.11 3.68 4.75
CA ASP A 4 19.83 4.98 4.13
C ASP A 4 18.78 4.89 3.02
N ALA A 5 18.86 3.85 2.18
CA ALA A 5 17.86 3.57 1.15
C ALA A 5 16.46 3.31 1.75
N SER A 6 16.40 2.65 2.92
CA SER A 6 15.15 2.42 3.66
C SER A 6 14.57 3.74 4.24
N LEU A 7 15.42 4.65 4.72
CA LEU A 7 14.99 5.97 5.21
C LEU A 7 14.44 6.83 4.08
N ILE A 8 15.11 6.86 2.93
CA ILE A 8 14.63 7.60 1.75
C ILE A 8 13.26 7.06 1.31
N SER A 9 13.08 5.74 1.28
CA SER A 9 11.79 5.13 0.93
C SER A 9 10.69 5.51 1.92
N ARG A 10 11.00 5.62 3.23
CA ARG A 10 10.03 6.03 4.25
C ARG A 10 9.65 7.50 4.13
N LEU A 11 10.64 8.36 3.83
CA LEU A 11 10.40 9.80 3.60
C LEU A 11 9.61 10.09 2.32
N THR A 12 9.71 9.24 1.31
CA THR A 12 9.05 9.43 0.01
C THR A 12 7.80 8.58 -0.12
N THR A 13 7.97 7.29 -0.35
CA THR A 13 6.87 6.37 -0.69
C THR A 13 5.92 6.15 0.48
N ASP A 14 6.43 5.94 1.69
CA ASP A 14 5.57 5.70 2.85
C ASP A 14 4.80 6.95 3.25
N THR A 15 5.43 8.11 3.24
CA THR A 15 4.76 9.40 3.49
C THR A 15 3.69 9.68 2.45
N TYR A 16 3.96 9.39 1.16
CA TYR A 16 2.97 9.52 0.10
C TYR A 16 1.77 8.56 0.29
N ASN A 17 2.02 7.31 0.71
CA ASN A 17 0.95 6.34 0.99
C ASN A 17 0.06 6.79 2.14
N VAL A 18 0.65 7.33 3.22
CA VAL A 18 -0.10 7.87 4.37
C VAL A 18 -0.90 9.11 3.94
N HIS A 19 -0.28 10.02 3.20
CA HIS A 19 -0.96 11.22 2.67
C HIS A 19 -2.17 10.83 1.80
N ASN A 20 -1.99 9.90 0.85
CA ASN A 20 -3.08 9.40 0.00
C ASN A 20 -4.19 8.72 0.81
N MET A 21 -3.82 7.96 1.85
CA MET A 21 -4.80 7.34 2.73
C MET A 21 -5.65 8.41 3.42
N VAL A 22 -5.03 9.41 4.03
CA VAL A 22 -5.74 10.49 4.75
C VAL A 22 -6.63 11.29 3.81
N ASP A 23 -6.10 11.73 2.66
CA ASP A 23 -6.84 12.49 1.65
C ASP A 23 -8.08 11.74 1.15
N ARG A 24 -7.91 10.48 0.78
CA ARG A 24 -9.03 9.67 0.29
C ARG A 24 -9.99 9.25 1.39
N MET A 25 -9.52 9.02 2.62
CA MET A 25 -10.41 8.77 3.75
C MET A 25 -11.28 9.98 4.08
N GLN A 26 -10.74 11.18 4.03
CA GLN A 26 -11.53 12.40 4.24
C GLN A 26 -12.61 12.56 3.17
N ARG A 27 -12.30 12.33 1.90
CA ARG A 27 -13.24 12.52 0.80
C ARG A 27 -14.24 11.36 0.63
N LEU A 28 -13.74 10.13 0.61
CA LEU A 28 -14.57 8.95 0.31
C LEU A 28 -15.04 8.24 1.58
N GLY A 29 -14.22 8.24 2.64
CA GLY A 29 -14.52 7.55 3.89
C GLY A 29 -15.74 8.13 4.63
N ILE A 30 -15.98 9.42 4.49
CA ILE A 30 -17.17 10.08 5.04
C ILE A 30 -18.33 9.97 4.04
N ARG A 31 -18.07 10.26 2.76
CA ARG A 31 -19.13 10.30 1.74
C ARG A 31 -19.76 8.93 1.47
N ALA A 32 -18.95 7.87 1.38
CA ALA A 32 -19.48 6.57 0.99
C ALA A 32 -20.45 5.94 2.02
N PRO A 33 -20.16 5.93 3.34
CA PRO A 33 -21.13 5.47 4.34
C PRO A 33 -22.42 6.33 4.38
N ILE A 34 -22.29 7.64 4.25
CA ILE A 34 -23.45 8.55 4.22
C ILE A 34 -24.33 8.25 3.00
N MET A 35 -23.74 8.09 1.81
CA MET A 35 -24.46 7.75 0.58
C MET A 35 -25.12 6.37 0.66
N LEU A 36 -24.44 5.40 1.30
CA LEU A 36 -24.99 4.05 1.46
C LEU A 36 -26.16 4.05 2.45
N LEU A 37 -25.96 4.54 3.67
CA LEU A 37 -26.99 4.54 4.71
C LEU A 37 -28.13 5.51 4.38
N GLY A 38 -27.80 6.73 3.98
CA GLY A 38 -28.77 7.75 3.56
C GLY A 38 -29.56 7.31 2.34
N GLY A 39 -28.90 6.70 1.35
CA GLY A 39 -29.56 6.15 0.17
C GLY A 39 -30.54 5.02 0.52
N ILE A 40 -30.17 4.09 1.42
CA ILE A 40 -31.08 3.03 1.90
C ILE A 40 -32.27 3.63 2.66
N LEU A 41 -32.03 4.59 3.55
CA LEU A 41 -33.08 5.23 4.31
C LEU A 41 -34.09 5.95 3.40
N VAL A 42 -33.62 6.74 2.43
CA VAL A 42 -34.47 7.41 1.45
C VAL A 42 -35.19 6.38 0.56
N SER A 43 -34.51 5.31 0.15
CA SER A 43 -35.17 4.24 -0.62
C SER A 43 -36.31 3.58 0.14
N LEU A 44 -36.16 3.38 1.46
CA LEU A 44 -37.21 2.83 2.34
C LEU A 44 -38.44 3.75 2.41
N THR A 45 -38.26 5.06 2.38
CA THR A 45 -39.39 6.02 2.38
C THR A 45 -40.12 6.08 1.04
N LEU A 46 -39.42 5.77 -0.07
CA LEU A 46 -39.99 5.73 -1.41
C LEU A 46 -40.84 4.48 -1.64
N ASP A 47 -40.26 3.31 -1.44
CA ASP A 47 -40.92 2.02 -1.57
C ASP A 47 -40.16 0.91 -0.82
N PRO A 48 -40.70 0.38 0.29
CA PRO A 48 -40.05 -0.65 1.08
C PRO A 48 -39.82 -1.96 0.32
N VAL A 49 -40.70 -2.30 -0.64
CA VAL A 49 -40.57 -3.56 -1.42
C VAL A 49 -39.44 -3.45 -2.43
N LEU A 50 -39.29 -2.32 -3.10
CA LEU A 50 -38.20 -2.07 -4.01
C LEU A 50 -36.85 -2.02 -3.24
N THR A 51 -36.86 -1.48 -2.03
CA THR A 51 -35.69 -1.45 -1.15
C THR A 51 -35.23 -2.86 -0.73
N LEU A 52 -36.17 -3.78 -0.52
CA LEU A 52 -35.86 -5.18 -0.23
C LEU A 52 -35.09 -5.82 -1.40
N VAL A 53 -35.47 -5.53 -2.66
CA VAL A 53 -34.72 -5.99 -3.85
C VAL A 53 -33.30 -5.47 -3.81
N LEU A 54 -33.12 -4.17 -3.48
CA LEU A 54 -31.78 -3.58 -3.34
C LEU A 54 -30.96 -4.28 -2.25
N ILE A 55 -31.55 -4.47 -1.07
CA ILE A 55 -30.87 -5.14 0.05
C ILE A 55 -30.48 -6.58 -0.32
N CYS A 56 -31.28 -7.29 -1.12
CA CYS A 56 -30.95 -8.63 -1.61
C CYS A 56 -29.83 -8.62 -2.66
N THR A 57 -29.62 -7.55 -3.41
CA THR A 57 -28.51 -7.45 -4.39
C THR A 57 -27.18 -7.12 -3.73
N LEU A 58 -27.15 -6.42 -2.58
CA LEU A 58 -25.93 -6.05 -1.87
C LEU A 58 -25.06 -7.26 -1.46
N PRO A 59 -25.59 -8.31 -0.80
CA PRO A 59 -24.78 -9.47 -0.43
C PRO A 59 -24.21 -10.22 -1.63
N LEU A 60 -24.90 -10.27 -2.77
CA LEU A 60 -24.37 -10.85 -4.00
C LEU A 60 -23.12 -10.10 -4.49
N LEU A 61 -23.16 -8.78 -4.45
CA LEU A 61 -22.00 -7.95 -4.81
C LEU A 61 -20.87 -8.10 -3.79
N ILE A 62 -21.17 -8.14 -2.48
CA ILE A 62 -20.18 -8.39 -1.44
C ILE A 62 -19.45 -9.72 -1.70
N LEU A 63 -20.20 -10.76 -2.05
CA LEU A 63 -19.64 -12.09 -2.36
C LEU A 63 -18.68 -12.01 -3.54
N VAL A 64 -19.03 -11.32 -4.63
CA VAL A 64 -18.13 -11.12 -5.78
C VAL A 64 -16.87 -10.36 -5.39
N VAL A 65 -16.99 -9.30 -4.58
CA VAL A 65 -15.86 -8.51 -4.11
C VAL A 65 -14.93 -9.33 -3.21
N VAL A 66 -15.49 -10.08 -2.27
CA VAL A 66 -14.71 -10.94 -1.36
C VAL A 66 -14.01 -12.04 -2.13
N TRP A 67 -14.70 -12.68 -3.09
CA TRP A 67 -14.11 -13.69 -3.96
C TRP A 67 -12.97 -13.12 -4.80
N SER A 68 -13.20 -11.97 -5.44
CA SER A 68 -12.19 -11.26 -6.22
C SER A 68 -10.97 -10.89 -5.38
N SER A 69 -11.17 -10.37 -4.18
CA SER A 69 -10.07 -10.01 -3.27
C SER A 69 -9.27 -11.23 -2.82
N LYS A 70 -9.94 -12.30 -2.42
CA LYS A 70 -9.27 -13.54 -1.97
C LYS A 70 -8.46 -14.21 -3.07
N LYS A 71 -8.92 -14.20 -4.31
CA LYS A 71 -8.18 -14.75 -5.45
C LYS A 71 -7.19 -13.78 -6.06
N GLY A 72 -7.56 -12.52 -6.21
CA GLY A 72 -6.76 -11.51 -6.90
C GLY A 72 -5.49 -11.15 -6.15
N VAL A 73 -5.59 -10.94 -4.82
CA VAL A 73 -4.42 -10.51 -4.03
C VAL A 73 -3.24 -11.49 -4.16
N PRO A 74 -3.37 -12.81 -3.93
CA PRO A 74 -2.23 -13.71 -4.08
C PRO A 74 -1.71 -13.81 -5.51
N MET A 75 -2.60 -13.73 -6.52
CA MET A 75 -2.19 -13.76 -7.92
C MET A 75 -1.36 -12.53 -8.30
N PHE A 76 -1.80 -11.32 -7.92
CA PHE A 76 -1.03 -10.10 -8.17
C PHE A 76 0.26 -10.03 -7.35
N THR A 77 0.29 -10.59 -6.14
CA THR A 77 1.53 -10.74 -5.38
C THR A 77 2.53 -11.64 -6.12
N ALA A 78 2.08 -12.77 -6.66
CA ALA A 78 2.95 -13.67 -7.44
C ALA A 78 3.45 -13.01 -8.75
N VAL A 79 2.65 -12.16 -9.37
CA VAL A 79 3.07 -11.33 -10.53
C VAL A 79 4.14 -10.35 -10.09
N GLN A 80 3.94 -9.63 -8.98
CA GLN A 80 4.91 -8.67 -8.46
C GLN A 80 6.27 -9.31 -8.14
N GLU A 81 6.26 -10.46 -7.47
CA GLU A 81 7.47 -11.23 -7.18
C GLU A 81 8.24 -11.62 -8.46
N GLN A 82 7.52 -11.98 -9.51
CA GLN A 82 8.14 -12.33 -10.79
C GLN A 82 8.67 -11.10 -11.53
N GLN A 83 7.95 -9.98 -11.43
CA GLN A 83 8.41 -8.70 -11.95
C GLN A 83 9.70 -8.23 -11.26
N ASP A 84 9.81 -8.40 -9.95
CA ASP A 84 11.01 -8.08 -9.19
C ASP A 84 12.21 -8.96 -9.61
N LYS A 85 11.97 -10.24 -9.95
CA LYS A 85 13.01 -11.12 -10.51
C LYS A 85 13.47 -10.63 -11.88
N MET A 86 12.52 -10.20 -12.73
CA MET A 86 12.85 -9.65 -14.05
C MET A 86 13.67 -8.38 -13.94
N VAL A 87 13.30 -7.45 -13.07
CA VAL A 87 14.04 -6.20 -12.82
C VAL A 87 15.47 -6.51 -12.34
N ARG A 88 15.60 -7.43 -11.38
CA ARG A 88 16.93 -7.89 -10.90
C ARG A 88 17.77 -8.46 -12.03
N LYS A 89 17.19 -9.32 -12.87
CA LYS A 89 17.89 -9.94 -14.00
C LYS A 89 18.41 -8.89 -14.99
N VAL A 90 17.59 -7.86 -15.27
CA VAL A 90 18.02 -6.74 -16.12
C VAL A 90 19.17 -5.96 -15.49
N GLN A 91 19.10 -5.66 -14.19
CA GLN A 91 20.16 -4.97 -13.47
C GLN A 91 21.48 -5.77 -13.47
N GLU A 92 21.39 -7.08 -13.21
CA GLU A 92 22.54 -7.99 -13.28
C GLU A 92 23.17 -8.03 -14.68
N SER A 93 22.34 -8.14 -15.73
CA SER A 93 22.78 -8.16 -17.12
C SER A 93 23.44 -6.82 -17.52
N MET A 94 22.91 -5.69 -17.06
CA MET A 94 23.50 -4.37 -17.32
C MET A 94 24.86 -4.21 -16.62
N THR A 95 24.91 -4.57 -15.34
CA THR A 95 26.16 -4.48 -14.55
C THR A 95 27.20 -5.46 -15.05
N GLY A 96 26.81 -6.68 -15.43
CA GLY A 96 27.67 -7.75 -15.95
C GLY A 96 27.93 -7.68 -17.46
N ALA A 97 27.45 -6.69 -18.19
CA ALA A 97 27.47 -6.65 -19.66
C ALA A 97 28.88 -6.82 -20.27
N ARG A 98 29.92 -6.28 -19.61
CA ARG A 98 31.32 -6.43 -20.06
C ARG A 98 31.81 -7.89 -19.93
N VAL A 99 31.46 -8.56 -18.84
CA VAL A 99 31.80 -9.95 -18.57
C VAL A 99 31.06 -10.90 -19.51
N ILE A 100 29.75 -10.66 -19.70
CA ILE A 100 28.89 -11.44 -20.62
C ILE A 100 29.45 -11.40 -22.04
N ARG A 101 29.90 -10.22 -22.51
CA ARG A 101 30.54 -10.06 -23.84
C ARG A 101 31.89 -10.75 -23.91
N ALA A 102 32.74 -10.59 -22.89
CA ALA A 102 34.08 -11.21 -22.85
C ALA A 102 34.02 -12.75 -22.89
N LEU A 103 33.00 -13.33 -22.24
CA LEU A 103 32.75 -14.77 -22.20
C LEU A 103 31.89 -15.29 -23.35
N SER A 104 31.45 -14.43 -24.28
CA SER A 104 30.53 -14.75 -25.39
C SER A 104 29.23 -15.43 -24.94
N ARG A 105 28.76 -15.17 -23.70
CA ARG A 105 27.59 -15.79 -23.08
C ARG A 105 26.26 -15.07 -23.38
N GLY A 106 26.20 -14.24 -24.42
CA GLY A 106 25.00 -13.49 -24.78
C GLY A 106 23.78 -14.35 -25.12
N HIS A 107 23.97 -15.56 -25.65
CA HIS A 107 22.86 -16.48 -25.95
C HIS A 107 22.23 -17.02 -24.66
N THR A 108 23.05 -17.53 -23.73
CA THR A 108 22.57 -18.05 -22.43
C THR A 108 21.86 -16.96 -21.61
N GLU A 109 22.34 -15.72 -21.68
CA GLU A 109 21.74 -14.59 -20.98
C GLU A 109 20.36 -14.25 -21.55
N ARG A 110 20.24 -14.29 -22.89
CA ARG A 110 18.97 -14.07 -23.58
C ARG A 110 17.94 -15.19 -23.28
N GLU A 111 18.37 -16.45 -23.23
CA GLU A 111 17.52 -17.57 -22.83
C GLU A 111 17.01 -17.39 -21.40
N SER A 112 17.90 -17.13 -20.45
CA SER A 112 17.54 -16.88 -19.05
C SER A 112 16.56 -15.72 -18.88
N PHE A 113 16.75 -14.64 -19.64
CA PHE A 113 15.80 -13.52 -19.67
C PHE A 113 14.45 -13.93 -20.24
N SER A 114 14.47 -14.69 -21.36
CA SER A 114 13.24 -15.18 -22.01
C SER A 114 12.42 -16.06 -21.09
N ASP A 115 13.04 -16.94 -20.31
CA ASP A 115 12.36 -17.82 -19.35
C ASP A 115 11.67 -17.04 -18.24
N ILE A 116 12.37 -16.03 -17.69
CA ILE A 116 11.80 -15.14 -16.66
C ILE A 116 10.64 -14.33 -17.24
N ASN A 117 10.79 -13.80 -18.46
CA ASN A 117 9.77 -13.02 -19.14
C ASN A 117 8.54 -13.87 -19.48
N ASN A 118 8.72 -15.09 -19.96
CA ASN A 118 7.64 -16.03 -20.24
C ASN A 118 6.86 -16.38 -18.96
N SER A 119 7.58 -16.66 -17.87
CA SER A 119 6.97 -16.92 -16.57
C SER A 119 6.18 -15.72 -16.03
N LEU A 120 6.71 -14.50 -16.19
CA LEU A 120 6.00 -13.25 -15.84
C LEU A 120 4.73 -13.10 -16.68
N SER A 121 4.85 -13.26 -17.99
CA SER A 121 3.74 -13.13 -18.94
C SER A 121 2.62 -14.13 -18.65
N GLU A 122 2.96 -15.38 -18.32
CA GLU A 122 2.00 -16.42 -17.97
C GLU A 122 1.25 -16.10 -16.67
N LYS A 123 1.99 -15.70 -15.62
CA LYS A 123 1.37 -15.28 -14.35
C LYS A 123 0.48 -14.06 -14.53
N GLN A 124 0.94 -13.04 -15.27
CA GLN A 124 0.16 -11.86 -15.57
C GLN A 124 -1.12 -12.22 -16.32
N ARG A 125 -1.00 -13.00 -17.40
CA ARG A 125 -2.15 -13.48 -18.18
C ARG A 125 -3.15 -14.23 -17.32
N THR A 126 -2.68 -15.12 -16.44
CA THR A 126 -3.55 -15.89 -15.54
C THR A 126 -4.27 -14.99 -14.55
N ALA A 127 -3.57 -14.00 -13.97
CA ALA A 127 -4.16 -13.02 -13.06
C ALA A 127 -5.21 -12.18 -13.79
N ASP A 128 -4.86 -11.62 -14.97
CA ASP A 128 -5.74 -10.74 -15.73
C ASP A 128 -6.97 -11.47 -16.25
N THR A 129 -6.84 -12.67 -16.81
CA THR A 129 -7.99 -13.46 -17.29
C THR A 129 -8.92 -13.88 -16.16
N THR A 130 -8.39 -14.25 -15.01
CA THR A 130 -9.20 -14.58 -13.83
C THR A 130 -9.94 -13.35 -13.30
N MET A 131 -9.29 -12.19 -13.28
CA MET A 131 -9.90 -10.96 -12.79
C MET A 131 -10.81 -10.29 -13.83
N ALA A 132 -10.63 -10.55 -15.10
CA ALA A 132 -11.50 -10.02 -16.15
C ALA A 132 -12.97 -10.44 -16.00
N VAL A 133 -13.24 -11.58 -15.36
CA VAL A 133 -14.61 -12.06 -15.08
C VAL A 133 -15.34 -11.20 -14.06
N VAL A 134 -14.63 -10.49 -13.19
CA VAL A 134 -15.22 -9.69 -12.10
C VAL A 134 -16.11 -8.57 -12.63
N SER A 135 -15.66 -7.85 -13.67
CA SER A 135 -16.40 -6.74 -14.24
C SER A 135 -17.73 -7.17 -14.90
N PRO A 136 -17.76 -8.18 -15.80
CA PRO A 136 -19.00 -8.68 -16.36
C PRO A 136 -19.95 -9.26 -15.29
N LEU A 137 -19.43 -9.98 -14.30
CA LEU A 137 -20.23 -10.57 -13.22
C LEU A 137 -20.89 -9.48 -12.37
N THR A 138 -20.14 -8.44 -12.02
CA THR A 138 -20.67 -7.28 -11.31
C THR A 138 -21.73 -6.58 -12.14
N GLY A 139 -21.45 -6.34 -13.42
CA GLY A 139 -22.41 -5.75 -14.37
C GLY A 139 -23.69 -6.56 -14.53
N LEU A 140 -23.59 -7.89 -14.57
CA LEU A 140 -24.74 -8.79 -14.63
C LEU A 140 -25.62 -8.68 -13.39
N ILE A 141 -25.01 -8.72 -12.19
CA ILE A 141 -25.76 -8.58 -10.92
C ILE A 141 -26.46 -7.21 -10.86
N LEU A 142 -25.77 -6.14 -11.27
CA LEU A 142 -26.32 -4.79 -11.32
C LEU A 142 -27.52 -4.70 -12.24
N ASN A 143 -27.37 -5.13 -13.49
CA ASN A 143 -28.43 -5.04 -14.49
C ASN A 143 -29.59 -6.00 -14.18
N ALA A 144 -29.32 -7.18 -13.64
CA ALA A 144 -30.37 -8.07 -13.15
C ALA A 144 -31.16 -7.44 -11.99
N GLY A 145 -30.46 -6.81 -11.01
CA GLY A 145 -31.11 -6.07 -9.94
C GLY A 145 -31.99 -4.92 -10.45
N LEU A 146 -31.49 -4.13 -11.42
CA LEU A 146 -32.27 -3.07 -12.06
C LEU A 146 -33.49 -3.62 -12.79
N ALA A 147 -33.34 -4.71 -13.54
CA ALA A 147 -34.47 -5.36 -14.24
C ALA A 147 -35.56 -5.84 -13.26
N VAL A 148 -35.15 -6.43 -12.13
CA VAL A 148 -36.08 -6.86 -11.08
C VAL A 148 -36.81 -5.64 -10.45
N VAL A 149 -36.07 -4.54 -10.17
CA VAL A 149 -36.67 -3.29 -9.69
C VAL A 149 -37.73 -2.75 -10.65
N VAL A 150 -37.41 -2.74 -11.97
CA VAL A 150 -38.38 -2.28 -13.00
C VAL A 150 -39.60 -3.21 -13.05
N LEU A 151 -39.42 -4.52 -13.04
CA LEU A 151 -40.51 -5.49 -13.12
C LEU A 151 -41.43 -5.42 -11.86
N VAL A 152 -40.83 -5.39 -10.68
CA VAL A 152 -41.57 -5.28 -9.42
C VAL A 152 -42.24 -3.90 -9.32
N GLY A 153 -41.52 -2.84 -9.67
CA GLY A 153 -42.02 -1.48 -9.69
C GLY A 153 -43.20 -1.29 -10.63
N ALA A 154 -43.12 -1.82 -11.87
CA ALA A 154 -44.20 -1.77 -12.84
C ALA A 154 -45.49 -2.47 -12.32
N ARG A 155 -45.35 -3.64 -11.67
CA ARG A 155 -46.48 -4.35 -11.05
C ARG A 155 -47.12 -3.53 -9.92
N ARG A 156 -46.27 -2.87 -9.10
CA ARG A 156 -46.78 -2.04 -8.00
C ARG A 156 -47.48 -0.77 -8.48
N VAL A 157 -46.99 -0.16 -9.57
CA VAL A 157 -47.67 0.98 -10.20
C VAL A 157 -49.00 0.54 -10.81
N ALA A 158 -49.05 -0.61 -11.51
CA ALA A 158 -50.29 -1.16 -12.07
C ALA A 158 -51.32 -1.50 -10.97
N ALA A 159 -50.85 -1.88 -9.77
CA ALA A 159 -51.70 -2.11 -8.59
C ALA A 159 -52.09 -0.81 -7.83
N GLY A 160 -51.66 0.37 -8.27
CA GLY A 160 -51.92 1.65 -7.60
C GLY A 160 -51.15 1.85 -6.29
N LEU A 161 -50.16 0.99 -5.97
CA LEU A 161 -49.41 0.99 -4.73
C LEU A 161 -48.12 1.84 -4.78
N SER A 162 -47.72 2.30 -5.95
CA SER A 162 -46.54 3.13 -6.16
C SER A 162 -46.72 4.09 -7.34
N GLN A 163 -45.96 5.18 -7.37
CA GLN A 163 -46.02 6.14 -8.48
C GLN A 163 -44.89 5.86 -9.50
N PRO A 164 -45.08 6.13 -10.81
CA PRO A 164 -44.02 5.95 -11.82
C PRO A 164 -42.75 6.73 -11.50
N GLY A 165 -42.86 7.93 -10.93
CA GLY A 165 -41.72 8.76 -10.49
C GLY A 165 -40.89 8.12 -9.40
N SER A 166 -41.49 7.32 -8.53
CA SER A 166 -40.78 6.59 -7.48
C SER A 166 -39.81 5.54 -8.05
N ILE A 167 -40.20 4.89 -9.15
CA ILE A 167 -39.30 3.92 -9.84
C ILE A 167 -38.05 4.63 -10.38
N ILE A 168 -38.23 5.78 -11.05
CA ILE A 168 -37.10 6.55 -11.60
C ILE A 168 -36.18 7.03 -10.49
N ALA A 169 -36.74 7.56 -9.41
CA ALA A 169 -35.96 7.97 -8.24
C ALA A 169 -35.19 6.77 -7.64
N PHE A 170 -35.87 5.63 -7.51
CA PHE A 170 -35.27 4.41 -6.97
C PHE A 170 -34.10 3.88 -7.81
N LEU A 171 -34.21 3.89 -9.16
CA LEU A 171 -33.11 3.50 -10.05
C LEU A 171 -31.88 4.40 -9.87
N SER A 172 -32.09 5.69 -9.64
CA SER A 172 -31.01 6.64 -9.32
C SER A 172 -30.34 6.32 -7.99
N TYR A 173 -31.12 6.10 -6.93
CA TYR A 173 -30.59 5.71 -5.62
C TYR A 173 -29.91 4.35 -5.64
N PHE A 174 -30.46 3.39 -6.36
CA PHE A 174 -29.85 2.07 -6.56
C PHE A 174 -28.43 2.20 -7.10
N THR A 175 -28.22 2.99 -8.15
CA THR A 175 -26.89 3.24 -8.73
C THR A 175 -25.96 3.96 -7.74
N ILE A 176 -26.44 4.95 -6.99
CA ILE A 176 -25.66 5.68 -5.98
C ILE A 176 -25.20 4.75 -4.86
N ILE A 177 -26.11 3.92 -4.33
CA ILE A 177 -25.81 2.97 -3.23
C ILE A 177 -24.76 1.96 -3.66
N LEU A 178 -24.89 1.41 -4.87
CA LEU A 178 -23.92 0.46 -5.41
C LEU A 178 -22.53 1.06 -5.61
N ASN A 179 -22.46 2.27 -6.15
CA ASN A 179 -21.18 3.00 -6.28
C ASN A 179 -20.57 3.33 -4.90
N ALA A 180 -21.40 3.67 -3.92
CA ALA A 180 -20.95 3.89 -2.55
C ALA A 180 -20.36 2.61 -1.94
N MET A 181 -21.00 1.46 -2.15
CA MET A 181 -20.51 0.15 -1.70
C MET A 181 -19.15 -0.21 -2.33
N LEU A 182 -19.00 -0.06 -3.65
CA LEU A 182 -17.72 -0.30 -4.34
C LEU A 182 -16.62 0.65 -3.84
N SER A 183 -16.98 1.87 -3.46
CA SER A 183 -16.06 2.86 -2.90
C SER A 183 -15.56 2.44 -1.52
N ILE A 184 -16.41 1.90 -0.66
CA ILE A 184 -16.02 1.37 0.67
C ILE A 184 -14.97 0.28 0.52
N THR A 185 -15.11 -0.63 -0.44
CA THR A 185 -14.12 -1.69 -0.68
C THR A 185 -12.74 -1.11 -1.04
N ARG A 186 -12.71 -0.09 -1.92
CA ARG A 186 -11.45 0.58 -2.29
C ARG A 186 -10.79 1.28 -1.11
N ILE A 187 -11.59 1.90 -0.23
CA ILE A 187 -11.09 2.56 0.99
C ILE A 187 -10.40 1.55 1.89
N PHE A 188 -10.93 0.34 2.04
CA PHE A 188 -10.34 -0.70 2.88
C PHE A 188 -8.93 -1.11 2.43
N VAL A 189 -8.73 -1.28 1.11
CA VAL A 189 -7.41 -1.57 0.53
C VAL A 189 -6.43 -0.42 0.77
N LEU A 190 -6.90 0.81 0.59
CA LEU A 190 -6.10 2.02 0.78
C LEU A 190 -5.68 2.20 2.25
N TYR A 191 -6.62 1.96 3.18
CA TYR A 191 -6.35 1.98 4.62
C TYR A 191 -5.28 0.95 5.01
N SER A 192 -5.37 -0.27 4.49
CA SER A 192 -4.39 -1.33 4.77
C SER A 192 -2.98 -0.93 4.33
N LYS A 193 -2.83 -0.35 3.12
CA LYS A 193 -1.54 0.15 2.63
C LYS A 193 -1.01 1.32 3.46
N GLY A 194 -1.84 2.32 3.72
CA GLY A 194 -1.45 3.50 4.48
C GLY A 194 -1.09 3.18 5.92
N SER A 195 -1.86 2.30 6.59
CA SER A 195 -1.57 1.83 7.94
C SER A 195 -0.23 1.08 8.03
N ALA A 196 0.09 0.23 7.04
CA ALA A 196 1.38 -0.45 6.98
C ALA A 196 2.54 0.54 6.82
N SER A 197 2.38 1.56 5.95
CA SER A 197 3.36 2.63 5.77
C SER A 197 3.51 3.49 7.04
N ALA A 198 2.41 3.82 7.71
CA ALA A 198 2.43 4.57 8.97
C ALA A 198 3.21 3.85 10.08
N ARG A 199 3.03 2.53 10.22
CA ARG A 199 3.81 1.73 11.18
C ARG A 199 5.31 1.74 10.89
N ARG A 200 5.72 1.74 9.61
CA ARG A 200 7.14 1.85 9.24
C ARG A 200 7.73 3.21 9.55
N ILE A 201 6.98 4.29 9.37
CA ILE A 201 7.38 5.64 9.78
C ILE A 201 7.47 5.70 11.31
N GLU A 202 6.45 5.21 12.02
CA GLU A 202 6.42 5.18 13.49
C GLU A 202 7.62 4.45 14.08
N SER A 203 8.07 3.34 13.45
CA SER A 203 9.25 2.60 13.93
C SER A 203 10.54 3.42 13.87
N VAL A 204 10.64 4.42 12.99
CA VAL A 204 11.79 5.35 12.97
C VAL A 204 11.62 6.44 14.01
N LEU A 205 10.42 7.01 14.13
CA LEU A 205 10.16 8.09 15.07
C LEU A 205 10.25 7.66 16.53
N ARG A 206 10.09 6.36 16.79
CA ARG A 206 10.24 5.77 18.14
C ARG A 206 11.65 5.29 18.45
N GLU A 207 12.56 5.35 17.49
CA GLU A 207 13.96 5.00 17.75
C GLU A 207 14.54 5.99 18.77
N PRO A 208 15.10 5.52 19.89
CA PRO A 208 15.70 6.41 20.88
C PRO A 208 16.90 7.13 20.29
N GLU A 209 17.10 8.37 20.69
CA GLU A 209 18.32 9.12 20.35
C GLU A 209 19.53 8.42 20.97
N ASP A 210 20.49 8.05 20.13
CA ASP A 210 21.69 7.31 20.55
C ASP A 210 22.65 8.21 21.34
N LEU A 211 22.71 9.50 20.99
CA LEU A 211 23.57 10.48 21.62
C LEU A 211 22.73 11.59 22.26
N LEU A 212 22.66 11.59 23.58
CA LEU A 212 22.09 12.70 24.35
C LEU A 212 23.12 13.81 24.48
N CYS A 213 22.85 14.97 23.89
CA CYS A 213 23.60 16.16 24.22
C CYS A 213 23.28 16.60 25.65
N LEU A 214 24.19 16.34 26.56
CA LEU A 214 24.09 16.89 27.90
C LEU A 214 24.39 18.41 27.86
N PRO A 215 23.62 19.26 28.55
CA PRO A 215 23.93 20.68 28.59
C PRO A 215 25.32 20.85 29.23
N CYS A 216 26.22 21.56 28.54
CA CYS A 216 27.49 21.97 29.13
C CYS A 216 27.20 22.88 30.34
N THR A 217 27.54 22.41 31.52
CA THR A 217 27.23 23.09 32.75
C THR A 217 28.41 23.89 33.34
N GLU A 218 29.61 23.76 32.76
CA GLU A 218 30.79 24.49 33.29
C GLU A 218 31.73 24.93 32.15
N ASP A 219 32.23 26.17 32.26
CA ASP A 219 33.37 26.64 31.49
C ASP A 219 34.60 25.82 31.92
N SER A 220 35.16 25.03 31.01
CA SER A 220 36.40 24.32 31.28
C SER A 220 37.51 25.33 31.56
N PRO A 221 38.38 25.11 32.57
CA PRO A 221 39.53 25.95 32.86
C PRO A 221 40.36 26.17 31.57
N ALA A 222 40.87 27.37 31.36
CA ALA A 222 41.63 27.73 30.16
C ALA A 222 42.86 26.85 29.88
N ASP A 223 43.35 26.11 30.86
CA ASP A 223 44.48 25.16 30.80
C ASP A 223 44.07 23.69 30.65
N ALA A 224 42.79 23.38 30.57
CA ALA A 224 42.33 22.00 30.40
C ALA A 224 42.56 21.52 28.97
N ALA A 225 42.84 20.22 28.80
CA ALA A 225 42.89 19.58 27.50
C ALA A 225 41.53 19.76 26.79
N HIS A 226 41.56 20.19 25.51
CA HIS A 226 40.34 20.41 24.72
C HIS A 226 39.57 19.09 24.46
N LEU A 227 40.30 17.99 24.33
CA LEU A 227 39.77 16.66 24.17
C LEU A 227 40.65 15.65 24.89
N THR A 228 40.04 14.82 25.71
CA THR A 228 40.75 13.74 26.44
C THR A 228 40.04 12.42 26.23
N PHE A 229 40.78 11.41 25.85
CA PHE A 229 40.35 10.01 25.80
C PHE A 229 41.09 9.27 26.95
N GLU A 230 40.35 8.57 27.78
CA GLU A 230 40.92 7.80 28.91
C GLU A 230 40.40 6.36 28.82
N HIS A 231 41.30 5.43 28.53
CA HIS A 231 41.00 3.99 28.48
C HIS A 231 39.78 3.63 27.62
N VAL A 232 39.63 4.30 26.45
CA VAL A 232 38.46 4.14 25.59
C VAL A 232 38.57 2.85 24.78
N THR A 233 37.60 1.95 25.03
CA THR A 233 37.40 0.74 24.22
C THR A 233 36.06 0.84 23.49
N PHE A 234 36.09 0.64 22.16
CA PHE A 234 34.92 0.76 21.34
C PHE A 234 34.73 -0.44 20.39
N SER A 235 33.48 -0.90 20.26
CA SER A 235 33.10 -1.96 19.34
C SER A 235 31.75 -1.66 18.67
N TYR A 236 31.67 -1.77 17.33
CA TYR A 236 30.41 -1.61 16.59
C TYR A 236 29.41 -2.75 16.84
N HIS A 237 29.87 -3.94 17.19
CA HIS A 237 29.02 -5.15 17.28
C HIS A 237 29.11 -5.88 18.60
N HIS A 238 29.71 -5.30 19.63
CA HIS A 238 29.91 -5.89 20.97
C HIS A 238 30.64 -7.26 20.99
N THR A 239 31.25 -7.68 19.86
CA THR A 239 31.94 -8.97 19.75
C THR A 239 33.45 -8.84 19.74
N THR A 240 34.01 -7.93 18.95
CA THR A 240 35.43 -7.63 18.86
C THR A 240 35.64 -6.14 18.97
N PRO A 241 36.55 -5.67 19.84
CA PRO A 241 36.84 -4.24 19.92
C PRO A 241 37.50 -3.76 18.64
N ASN A 242 37.01 -2.64 18.08
CA ASN A 242 37.60 -1.94 16.95
C ASN A 242 38.71 -0.97 17.41
N VAL A 243 38.57 -0.50 18.64
CA VAL A 243 39.55 0.30 19.37
C VAL A 243 39.60 -0.26 20.78
N GLU A 244 40.80 -0.50 21.31
CA GLU A 244 41.01 -1.09 22.65
C GLU A 244 41.99 -0.22 23.42
N ASP A 245 41.57 0.17 24.63
CA ASP A 245 42.38 0.90 25.62
C ASP A 245 43.10 2.16 25.07
N LEU A 246 42.38 2.96 24.28
CA LEU A 246 42.92 4.18 23.66
C LEU A 246 42.93 5.33 24.68
N SER A 247 44.13 5.90 24.94
CA SER A 247 44.29 7.06 25.83
C SER A 247 45.15 8.13 25.14
N PHE A 248 44.62 9.35 25.01
CA PHE A 248 45.38 10.51 24.56
C PHE A 248 44.68 11.80 25.02
N SER A 249 45.40 12.93 24.99
CA SER A 249 44.83 14.25 25.18
C SER A 249 45.32 15.22 24.13
N VAL A 250 44.47 16.18 23.75
CA VAL A 250 44.78 17.24 22.77
C VAL A 250 44.39 18.59 23.36
N GLY A 251 45.34 19.51 23.43
CA GLY A 251 45.12 20.90 23.87
C GLY A 251 44.41 21.74 22.80
N HIS A 252 43.87 22.88 23.23
CA HIS A 252 43.22 23.81 22.31
C HIS A 252 44.23 24.30 21.27
N GLY A 253 43.86 24.23 19.98
CA GLY A 253 44.72 24.64 18.84
C GLY A 253 45.79 23.64 18.44
N GLN A 254 45.89 22.49 19.09
CA GLN A 254 46.79 21.39 18.70
C GLN A 254 46.19 20.48 17.64
N THR A 255 47.00 19.85 16.85
CA THR A 255 46.59 18.87 15.82
C THR A 255 47.16 17.48 16.18
N LEU A 256 46.29 16.48 16.24
CA LEU A 256 46.64 15.08 16.41
C LEU A 256 46.52 14.34 15.06
N GLY A 257 47.61 13.72 14.62
CA GLY A 257 47.61 12.84 13.43
C GLY A 257 47.35 11.39 13.84
N ILE A 258 46.29 10.78 13.28
CA ILE A 258 45.94 9.37 13.51
C ILE A 258 46.31 8.61 12.21
N ILE A 259 47.13 7.59 12.33
CA ILE A 259 47.52 6.72 11.23
C ILE A 259 47.04 5.29 11.58
N GLY A 260 46.28 4.69 10.65
CA GLY A 260 45.76 3.32 10.80
C GLY A 260 45.99 2.49 9.57
#